data_6433df8559d0c0a97c64ad989b8c605f
#
_entry.id   6433df8559d0c0a97c64ad989b8c605f
#
_cell.length_a   1.000
_cell.length_b   1.000
_cell.length_c   1.000
_cell.angle_alpha   90.00
_cell.angle_beta   90.00
_cell.angle_gamma   90.00
#
_symmetry.space_group_name_H-M   'P 1'
#
loop_
_entity.id
_entity.type
_entity.pdbx_description
1 polymer ?
#
loop_
_entity_poly.entity_id
_entity_poly.type
_entity_poly.pdbx_seq_one_letter_code
_entity_poly.pdbx_strand_id
1 'polypeptide(L)'
;MVKDPAFLFYFNDFTVGTMYFTNEETGQYIRVICRLADKGHLPEEEILKICNCQKIPNCILGKLKQDEQGLFYQQRLENEQTKRASYVKSRRYNLKE
;
A
#
# COMPACT_ATOMS: atom_id res chain seq x y z
N MET A 1 -6.51 -17.32 9.79
CA MET A 1 -6.64 -16.92 8.39
C MET A 1 -5.26 -16.68 7.79
N VAL A 2 -4.97 -17.34 6.70
CA VAL A 2 -3.68 -17.16 6.04
C VAL A 2 -3.72 -15.88 5.22
N LYS A 3 -2.79 -14.99 5.51
CA LYS A 3 -2.67 -13.73 4.80
C LYS A 3 -1.91 -13.95 3.48
N ASP A 4 -2.38 -13.32 2.43
CA ASP A 4 -1.67 -13.37 1.14
C ASP A 4 -0.28 -12.73 1.32
N PRO A 5 0.81 -13.48 1.05
CA PRO A 5 2.16 -12.96 1.25
C PRO A 5 2.61 -12.00 0.15
N ALA A 6 1.77 -11.77 -0.85
CA ALA A 6 2.14 -10.95 -2.01
C ALA A 6 1.03 -9.99 -2.37
N PHE A 7 1.38 -8.97 -3.15
CA PHE A 7 0.42 -8.07 -3.76
C PHE A 7 0.88 -7.77 -5.19
N LEU A 8 -0.08 -7.37 -6.03
CA LEU A 8 0.23 -7.00 -7.41
C LEU A 8 0.96 -5.67 -7.43
N PHE A 9 2.13 -5.65 -8.04
CA PHE A 9 2.94 -4.45 -8.15
C PHE A 9 3.02 -4.01 -9.60
N TYR A 10 2.40 -2.88 -9.90
CA TYR A 10 2.40 -2.30 -11.24
C TYR A 10 3.62 -1.40 -11.38
N PHE A 11 4.75 -1.99 -11.78
CA PHE A 11 6.03 -1.28 -11.78
C PHE A 11 6.03 -0.04 -12.68
N ASN A 12 5.31 -0.08 -13.80
CA ASN A 12 5.24 1.07 -14.70
C ASN A 12 4.51 2.24 -14.03
N ASP A 13 3.39 1.97 -13.39
CA ASP A 13 2.65 2.99 -12.67
C ASP A 13 3.45 3.54 -11.49
N PHE A 14 4.20 2.69 -10.83
CA PHE A 14 5.07 3.10 -9.73
C PHE A 14 6.16 4.03 -10.25
N THR A 15 6.79 3.67 -11.36
CA THR A 15 7.85 4.48 -11.98
C THR A 15 7.33 5.87 -12.34
N VAL A 16 6.17 5.93 -13.00
CA VAL A 16 5.56 7.20 -13.37
C VAL A 16 5.15 8.00 -12.13
N GLY A 17 4.55 7.34 -11.16
CA GLY A 17 4.07 7.99 -9.94
C GLY A 17 5.17 8.54 -9.03
N THR A 18 6.39 8.01 -9.16
CA THR A 18 7.54 8.45 -8.37
C THR A 18 8.58 9.20 -9.22
N MET A 19 8.20 9.61 -10.43
CA MET A 19 9.14 10.23 -11.38
C MET A 19 9.89 11.44 -10.79
N TYR A 20 9.22 12.24 -9.98
CA TYR A 20 9.79 13.45 -9.39
C TYR A 20 10.23 13.24 -7.92
N PHE A 21 10.18 12.01 -7.43
CA PHE A 21 10.69 11.70 -6.09
C PHE A 21 12.21 11.55 -6.14
N THR A 22 12.87 11.88 -5.04
CA THR A 22 14.27 11.53 -4.88
C THR A 22 14.38 10.02 -4.66
N ASN A 23 15.59 9.47 -4.78
CA ASN A 23 15.82 8.05 -4.50
C ASN A 23 15.47 7.71 -3.05
N GLU A 24 15.77 8.61 -2.12
CA GLU A 24 15.41 8.45 -0.72
C GLU A 24 13.90 8.38 -0.54
N GLU A 25 13.17 9.32 -1.14
CA GLU A 25 11.71 9.35 -1.07
C GLU A 25 11.09 8.12 -1.71
N THR A 26 11.63 7.65 -2.82
CA THR A 26 11.16 6.44 -3.48
C THR A 26 11.35 5.22 -2.59
N GLY A 27 12.51 5.11 -1.93
CA GLY A 27 12.77 4.04 -0.99
C GLY A 27 11.84 4.08 0.21
N GLN A 28 11.58 5.26 0.75
CA GLN A 28 10.63 5.45 1.84
C GLN A 28 9.23 5.02 1.42
N TYR A 29 8.83 5.45 0.24
CA TYR A 29 7.49 5.18 -0.28
C TYR A 29 7.23 3.70 -0.49
N ILE A 30 8.18 2.97 -1.11
CA ILE A 30 7.98 1.54 -1.34
C ILE A 30 7.92 0.76 -0.01
N ARG A 31 8.65 1.19 1.00
CA ARG A 31 8.59 0.58 2.33
C ARG A 31 7.23 0.81 2.97
N VAL A 32 6.67 2.01 2.81
CA VAL A 32 5.33 2.32 3.31
C VAL A 32 4.28 1.44 2.61
N ILE A 33 4.38 1.31 1.28
CA ILE A 33 3.47 0.47 0.51
C ILE A 33 3.51 -0.98 0.98
N CYS A 34 4.69 -1.53 1.18
CA CYS A 34 4.84 -2.91 1.65
C CYS A 34 4.19 -3.09 3.02
N ARG A 35 4.36 -2.12 3.91
CA ARG A 35 3.76 -2.20 5.24
C ARG A 35 2.25 -2.06 5.17
N LEU A 36 1.74 -1.19 4.31
CA LEU A 36 0.30 -1.05 4.08
C LEU A 36 -0.30 -2.33 3.50
N ALA A 37 0.44 -3.00 2.61
CA ALA A 37 -0.01 -4.28 2.05
C ALA A 37 -0.17 -5.33 3.16
N ASP A 38 0.69 -5.26 4.18
CA ASP A 38 0.65 -6.18 5.30
C ASP A 38 -0.45 -5.82 6.32
N LYS A 39 -0.57 -4.54 6.67
CA LYS A 39 -1.44 -4.08 7.76
C LYS A 39 -2.74 -3.42 7.31
N GLY A 40 -2.79 -2.91 6.10
CA GLY A 40 -3.96 -2.18 5.57
C GLY A 40 -3.93 -0.71 5.91
N HIS A 41 -4.02 -0.35 7.18
CA HIS A 41 -4.01 1.04 7.65
C HIS A 41 -2.93 1.20 8.71
N LEU A 42 -2.24 2.34 8.69
CA LEU A 42 -1.12 2.61 9.60
C LEU A 42 -1.30 3.95 10.31
N PRO A 43 -0.92 4.04 11.60
CA PRO A 43 -0.88 5.31 12.29
C PRO A 43 0.31 6.14 11.78
N GLU A 44 0.20 7.46 11.92
CA GLU A 44 1.25 8.38 11.49
C GLU A 44 2.61 8.03 12.07
N GLU A 45 2.66 7.70 13.36
CA GLU A 45 3.93 7.41 14.03
C GLU A 45 4.65 6.21 13.43
N GLU A 46 3.93 5.21 12.93
CA GLU A 46 4.54 4.06 12.29
C GLU A 46 5.12 4.45 10.93
N ILE A 47 4.40 5.29 10.18
CA ILE A 47 4.91 5.79 8.90
C ILE A 47 6.18 6.63 9.11
N LEU A 48 6.20 7.44 10.15
CA LEU A 48 7.38 8.24 10.49
C LEU A 48 8.60 7.35 10.81
N LYS A 49 8.39 6.24 11.50
CA LYS A 49 9.46 5.28 11.77
C LYS A 49 9.97 4.62 10.49
N ILE A 50 9.05 4.25 9.61
CA ILE A 50 9.42 3.63 8.32
C ILE A 50 10.26 4.61 7.50
N CYS A 51 9.86 5.87 7.44
CA CYS A 51 10.55 6.90 6.69
C CYS A 51 11.80 7.44 7.40
N ASN A 52 11.93 7.15 8.71
CA ASN A 52 12.99 7.67 9.55
C ASN A 52 13.00 9.22 9.50
N CYS A 53 11.84 9.82 9.66
CA CYS A 53 11.63 11.25 9.57
C CYS A 53 10.78 11.74 10.73
N GLN A 54 10.83 13.05 10.98
CA GLN A 54 9.97 13.69 11.98
C GLN A 54 8.64 14.12 11.38
N LYS A 55 8.56 14.16 10.04
CA LYS A 55 7.36 14.52 9.32
C LYS A 55 7.28 13.69 8.05
N ILE A 56 6.07 13.23 7.70
CA ILE A 56 5.88 12.47 6.47
C ILE A 56 6.21 13.38 5.28
N PRO A 57 7.11 12.95 4.37
CA PRO A 57 7.40 13.76 3.16
C PRO A 57 6.11 14.06 2.39
N ASN A 58 5.99 15.30 1.92
CA ASN A 58 4.78 15.74 1.23
C ASN A 58 4.43 14.89 0.02
N CYS A 59 5.42 14.43 -0.71
CA CYS A 59 5.20 13.59 -1.89
C CYS A 59 4.57 12.24 -1.52
N ILE A 60 4.94 11.70 -0.37
CA ILE A 60 4.35 10.44 0.12
C ILE A 60 2.96 10.70 0.70
N LEU A 61 2.83 11.77 1.48
CA LEU A 61 1.55 12.16 2.06
C LEU A 61 0.48 12.34 0.98
N GLY A 62 0.85 12.91 -0.16
CA GLY A 62 -0.07 13.10 -1.28
C GLY A 62 -0.56 11.80 -1.91
N LYS A 63 0.10 10.67 -1.65
CA LYS A 63 -0.30 9.35 -2.15
C LYS A 63 -1.19 8.59 -1.19
N LEU A 64 -1.41 9.11 0.01
CA LEU A 64 -2.12 8.44 1.08
C LEU A 64 -3.41 9.17 1.42
N LYS A 65 -4.35 8.43 2.00
CA LYS A 65 -5.58 8.99 2.56
C LYS A 65 -5.67 8.60 4.03
N GLN A 66 -6.53 9.28 4.77
CA GLN A 66 -6.77 8.96 6.17
C GLN A 66 -8.21 8.45 6.32
N ASP A 67 -8.39 7.45 7.19
CA ASP A 67 -9.71 6.95 7.53
C ASP A 67 -10.31 7.78 8.68
N GLU A 68 -11.47 7.37 9.16
CA GLU A 68 -12.18 8.07 10.23
C GLU A 68 -11.40 8.09 11.56
N GLN A 69 -10.50 7.14 11.74
CA GLN A 69 -9.68 7.02 12.95
C GLN A 69 -8.34 7.72 12.80
N GLY A 70 -8.09 8.36 11.66
CA GLY A 70 -6.85 9.05 11.39
C GLY A 70 -5.71 8.16 10.90
N LEU A 71 -5.99 6.89 10.62
CA LEU A 71 -4.99 5.97 10.09
C LEU A 71 -4.82 6.17 8.59
N PHE A 72 -3.59 6.05 8.12
CA PHE A 72 -3.27 6.24 6.71
C PHE A 72 -3.43 4.95 5.92
N TYR A 73 -3.91 5.06 4.70
CA TYR A 73 -4.05 3.94 3.78
C TYR A 73 -3.89 4.42 2.34
N GLN A 74 -3.71 3.50 1.41
CA GLN A 74 -3.65 3.82 -0.01
C GLN A 74 -4.84 3.17 -0.72
N GLN A 75 -5.70 3.98 -1.30
CA GLN A 75 -6.94 3.53 -1.92
C GLN A 75 -6.69 2.52 -3.05
N ARG A 76 -5.69 2.79 -3.88
CA ARG A 76 -5.37 1.92 -5.00
C ARG A 76 -4.96 0.53 -4.53
N LEU A 77 -4.11 0.47 -3.51
CA LEU A 77 -3.63 -0.80 -2.96
C LEU A 77 -4.80 -1.61 -2.39
N GLU A 78 -5.69 -0.97 -1.67
CA GLU A 78 -6.87 -1.64 -1.12
C GLU A 78 -7.79 -2.17 -2.21
N ASN A 79 -8.01 -1.37 -3.27
CA ASN A 79 -8.82 -1.80 -4.40
C ASN A 79 -8.24 -3.03 -5.07
N GLU A 80 -6.93 -3.07 -5.26
CA GLU A 80 -6.25 -4.21 -5.88
C GLU A 80 -6.32 -5.45 -4.99
N GLN A 81 -6.15 -5.30 -3.70
CA GLN A 81 -6.24 -6.41 -2.76
C GLN A 81 -7.65 -6.97 -2.68
N THR A 82 -8.66 -6.10 -2.74
CA THR A 82 -10.06 -6.52 -2.77
C THR A 82 -10.38 -7.30 -4.04
N LYS A 83 -9.93 -6.82 -5.18
CA LYS A 83 -10.12 -7.52 -6.45
C LYS A 83 -9.48 -8.89 -6.44
N ARG A 84 -8.27 -8.97 -5.91
CA ARG A 84 -7.53 -10.23 -5.84
C ARG A 84 -8.22 -11.24 -4.94
N ALA A 85 -8.71 -10.82 -3.79
CA ALA A 85 -9.44 -11.66 -2.86
C ALA A 85 -10.73 -12.19 -3.50
N SER A 86 -11.45 -11.32 -4.20
CA SER A 86 -12.67 -11.69 -4.91
C SER A 86 -12.39 -12.70 -6.01
N TYR A 87 -11.32 -12.51 -6.77
CA TYR A 87 -10.93 -13.42 -7.84
C TYR A 87 -10.60 -14.81 -7.30
N VAL A 88 -9.83 -14.89 -6.24
CA VAL A 88 -9.46 -16.16 -5.61
C VAL A 88 -10.69 -16.88 -5.10
N LYS A 89 -11.62 -16.16 -4.48
CA LYS A 89 -12.87 -16.73 -4.00
C LYS A 89 -13.70 -17.32 -5.15
N SER A 90 -13.82 -16.59 -6.25
CA SER A 90 -14.54 -17.07 -7.43
C SER A 90 -13.92 -18.34 -8.02
N ARG A 91 -12.60 -18.39 -8.08
CA ARG A 91 -11.91 -19.58 -8.59
C ARG A 91 -12.16 -20.80 -7.71
N ARG A 92 -12.12 -20.62 -6.40
CA ARG A 92 -12.40 -21.72 -5.47
C ARG A 92 -13.81 -22.27 -5.64
N TYR A 93 -14.77 -21.36 -5.81
CA TYR A 93 -16.16 -21.74 -6.04
C TYR A 93 -16.30 -22.57 -7.32
N ASN A 94 -15.70 -22.09 -8.40
CA ASN A 94 -15.76 -22.78 -9.69
C ASN A 94 -15.09 -24.16 -9.67
N LEU A 95 -14.00 -24.30 -8.91
CA LEU A 95 -13.29 -25.57 -8.82
C LEU A 95 -14.07 -26.64 -8.05
N LYS A 96 -15.04 -26.26 -7.24
CA LYS A 96 -15.85 -27.19 -6.47
C LYS A 96 -16.96 -27.83 -7.30
N GLU A 97 -17.25 -27.28 -8.45
CA GLU A 97 -18.23 -27.82 -9.36
C GLU A 97 -17.63 -28.91 -10.24
#